data_c5bcdde142d9707ae8cabe404e8aaaea
#
_entry.id   c5bcdde142d9707ae8cabe404e8aaaea
#
_cell.length_a   1.000
_cell.length_b   1.000
_cell.length_c   1.000
_cell.angle_alpha   90.00
_cell.angle_beta   90.00
_cell.angle_gamma   90.00
#
_symmetry.space_group_name_H-M   'P 1'
#
loop_
_entity.id
_entity.type
_entity.pdbx_description
1 polymer ?
#
loop_
_entity_poly.entity_id
_entity_poly.type
_entity_poly.pdbx_seq_one_letter_code
_entity_poly.pdbx_strand_id
1 'polypeptide(L)'
;MLIRGSIIITWLFLLGSFTNKIAAQAKKLRTIVVDAGHGGTDGGAQSVYENSMRTKEKDVTLAISKKLVEELRKQLPDVKIVPTRTTDVFDNVKVKANIANEAKGDLFLCIHADSQNPKTGRRLLGTKTVTKYKVSYTGKGKKKKKKTTPYEVQEPIYEYFKNARNS
;
A
#
# COMPACT_ATOMS: atom_id res chain seq x y z
N MET A 1 -35.87 -23.50 63.28
CA MET A 1 -36.14 -22.88 61.98
C MET A 1 -35.03 -21.87 61.68
N LEU A 2 -33.79 -22.33 61.36
CA LEU A 2 -32.62 -21.49 61.12
C LEU A 2 -31.55 -22.24 60.30
N ILE A 3 -31.83 -22.65 59.06
CA ILE A 3 -30.81 -23.24 58.14
C ILE A 3 -31.06 -22.83 56.69
N ARG A 4 -31.64 -21.66 56.41
CA ARG A 4 -31.88 -21.21 55.03
C ARG A 4 -31.01 -20.02 54.56
N GLY A 5 -30.19 -19.45 55.46
CA GLY A 5 -29.37 -18.27 55.16
C GLY A 5 -27.94 -18.53 54.70
N SER A 6 -27.36 -19.69 55.04
CA SER A 6 -25.92 -19.94 54.80
C SER A 6 -25.53 -20.43 53.40
N ILE A 7 -26.47 -20.95 52.61
CA ILE A 7 -26.15 -21.56 51.31
C ILE A 7 -26.04 -20.49 50.22
N ILE A 8 -26.73 -19.37 50.35
CA ILE A 8 -26.72 -18.30 49.31
C ILE A 8 -25.42 -17.50 49.34
N ILE A 9 -24.80 -17.32 50.48
CA ILE A 9 -23.55 -16.54 50.63
C ILE A 9 -22.37 -17.33 50.04
N THR A 10 -22.37 -18.65 50.15
CA THR A 10 -21.28 -19.51 49.62
C THR A 10 -21.26 -19.54 48.11
N TRP A 11 -22.40 -19.40 47.40
CA TRP A 11 -22.46 -19.33 45.96
C TRP A 11 -22.00 -18.00 45.35
N LEU A 12 -22.15 -16.90 46.10
CA LEU A 12 -21.66 -15.59 45.63
C LEU A 12 -20.13 -15.48 45.69
N PHE A 13 -19.47 -16.22 46.60
CA PHE A 13 -17.98 -16.24 46.66
C PHE A 13 -17.32 -17.09 45.59
N LEU A 14 -18.03 -18.08 45.03
CA LEU A 14 -17.49 -18.92 43.97
C LEU A 14 -17.55 -18.28 42.57
N LEU A 15 -18.39 -17.26 42.36
CA LEU A 15 -18.48 -16.53 41.10
C LEU A 15 -17.43 -15.41 40.95
N GLY A 16 -16.75 -15.03 42.03
CA GLY A 16 -15.75 -13.97 42.02
C GLY A 16 -14.33 -14.39 41.57
N SER A 17 -14.06 -15.69 41.38
CA SER A 17 -12.69 -16.18 41.21
C SER A 17 -12.31 -16.48 39.75
N PHE A 18 -13.16 -16.24 38.78
CA PHE A 18 -12.87 -16.48 37.34
C PHE A 18 -12.66 -15.19 36.56
N THR A 19 -12.12 -14.14 37.15
CA THR A 19 -11.48 -13.12 36.32
C THR A 19 -10.09 -13.62 35.90
N ASN A 20 -10.04 -14.57 34.99
CA ASN A 20 -8.82 -14.84 34.26
C ASN A 20 -8.46 -13.54 33.53
N LYS A 21 -7.56 -12.77 34.12
CA LYS A 21 -6.82 -11.74 33.37
C LYS A 21 -6.07 -12.48 32.29
N ILE A 22 -6.67 -12.59 31.12
CA ILE A 22 -5.93 -12.84 29.88
C ILE A 22 -5.15 -11.57 29.64
N ALA A 23 -4.08 -11.37 30.40
CA ALA A 23 -3.04 -10.44 30.01
C ALA A 23 -2.46 -11.06 28.74
N ALA A 24 -2.88 -10.56 27.58
CA ALA A 24 -2.19 -10.85 26.34
C ALA A 24 -0.73 -10.49 26.57
N GLN A 25 0.11 -11.50 26.79
CA GLN A 25 1.53 -11.32 27.02
C GLN A 25 2.09 -10.80 25.71
N ALA A 26 2.29 -9.48 25.63
CA ALA A 26 2.87 -8.87 24.43
C ALA A 26 4.20 -9.58 24.15
N LYS A 27 4.29 -10.25 23.00
CA LYS A 27 5.51 -10.94 22.59
C LYS A 27 6.65 -9.92 22.59
N LYS A 28 7.69 -10.17 23.38
CA LYS A 28 8.85 -9.29 23.45
C LYS A 28 9.52 -9.25 22.06
N LEU A 29 9.66 -8.07 21.50
CA LEU A 29 10.39 -7.84 20.26
C LEU A 29 11.88 -8.15 20.46
N ARG A 30 12.43 -9.09 19.72
CA ARG A 30 13.82 -9.55 19.85
C ARG A 30 14.64 -9.32 18.58
N THR A 31 13.99 -9.39 17.42
CA THR A 31 14.66 -9.27 16.12
C THR A 31 13.84 -8.42 15.19
N ILE A 32 14.43 -7.36 14.67
CA ILE A 32 13.88 -6.52 13.60
C ILE A 32 14.71 -6.76 12.34
N VAL A 33 14.04 -7.11 11.25
CA VAL A 33 14.67 -7.19 9.93
C VAL A 33 14.32 -5.92 9.16
N VAL A 34 15.35 -5.25 8.63
CA VAL A 34 15.18 -4.03 7.82
C VAL A 34 15.52 -4.36 6.38
N ASP A 35 14.52 -4.30 5.51
CA ASP A 35 14.67 -4.54 4.09
C ASP A 35 14.81 -3.23 3.32
N ALA A 36 15.90 -3.09 2.59
CA ALA A 36 16.04 -2.06 1.58
C ALA A 36 15.47 -2.58 0.25
N GLY A 37 14.36 -2.00 -0.20
CA GLY A 37 13.72 -2.37 -1.46
C GLY A 37 14.66 -2.30 -2.65
N HIS A 38 14.45 -3.14 -3.66
CA HIS A 38 15.24 -3.23 -4.88
C HIS A 38 16.73 -3.55 -4.64
N GLY A 39 17.60 -3.31 -5.62
CA GLY A 39 19.05 -3.48 -5.53
C GLY A 39 19.69 -4.08 -6.77
N GLY A 40 20.97 -3.81 -7.01
CA GLY A 40 21.73 -4.32 -8.14
C GLY A 40 21.08 -3.99 -9.49
N THR A 41 20.65 -5.00 -10.24
CA THR A 41 20.01 -4.86 -11.54
C THR A 41 18.56 -4.34 -11.45
N ASP A 42 17.91 -4.50 -10.30
CA ASP A 42 16.57 -3.93 -10.03
C ASP A 42 16.72 -2.52 -9.47
N GLY A 43 16.53 -1.51 -10.32
CA GLY A 43 16.63 -0.11 -9.94
C GLY A 43 15.44 0.43 -9.16
N GLY A 44 14.28 -0.26 -9.21
CA GLY A 44 13.01 0.28 -8.74
C GLY A 44 12.55 1.49 -9.55
N ALA A 45 11.72 2.31 -8.95
CA ALA A 45 11.27 3.56 -9.55
C ALA A 45 12.43 4.54 -9.76
N GLN A 46 12.28 5.41 -10.76
CA GLN A 46 13.21 6.49 -11.05
C GLN A 46 12.44 7.76 -11.34
N SER A 47 12.90 8.90 -10.81
CA SER A 47 12.31 10.19 -11.12
C SER A 47 12.47 10.50 -12.62
N VAL A 48 11.34 10.84 -13.24
CA VAL A 48 11.28 11.22 -14.68
C VAL A 48 11.11 12.72 -14.88
N TYR A 49 11.10 13.50 -13.80
CA TYR A 49 10.96 14.95 -13.90
C TYR A 49 12.21 15.58 -14.49
N GLU A 50 11.99 16.59 -15.34
CA GLU A 50 13.05 17.47 -15.80
C GLU A 50 13.76 18.13 -14.61
N ASN A 51 15.07 18.21 -14.64
CA ASN A 51 15.92 18.70 -13.54
C ASN A 51 15.97 17.84 -12.27
N SER A 52 15.39 16.62 -12.27
CA SER A 52 15.59 15.69 -11.18
C SER A 52 17.00 15.07 -11.23
N MET A 53 17.54 14.68 -10.09
CA MET A 53 18.82 13.94 -10.02
C MET A 53 18.74 12.53 -10.61
N ARG A 54 17.57 12.11 -11.11
CA ARG A 54 17.30 10.77 -11.65
C ARG A 54 17.74 9.64 -10.72
N THR A 55 17.72 9.91 -9.44
CA THR A 55 18.06 8.92 -8.41
C THR A 55 17.13 7.72 -8.53
N LYS A 56 17.70 6.53 -8.48
CA LYS A 56 16.91 5.29 -8.49
C LYS A 56 16.42 4.96 -7.09
N GLU A 57 15.27 4.33 -7.01
CA GLU A 57 14.67 3.91 -5.74
C GLU A 57 15.62 3.05 -4.91
N LYS A 58 16.34 2.12 -5.53
CA LYS A 58 17.32 1.25 -4.86
C LYS A 58 18.38 2.02 -4.06
N ASP A 59 18.80 3.20 -4.53
CA ASP A 59 19.82 4.01 -3.90
C ASP A 59 19.23 4.74 -2.69
N VAL A 60 18.02 5.26 -2.83
CA VAL A 60 17.27 5.93 -1.76
C VAL A 60 16.94 4.95 -0.64
N THR A 61 16.40 3.80 -0.98
CA THR A 61 16.01 2.78 0.01
C THR A 61 17.21 2.23 0.76
N LEU A 62 18.36 2.03 0.08
CA LEU A 62 19.59 1.62 0.73
C LEU A 62 20.10 2.68 1.71
N ALA A 63 20.10 3.96 1.29
CA ALA A 63 20.58 5.05 2.15
C ALA A 63 19.72 5.21 3.41
N ILE A 64 18.40 5.15 3.25
CA ILE A 64 17.44 5.24 4.37
C ILE A 64 17.59 4.02 5.29
N SER A 65 17.64 2.81 4.73
CA SER A 65 17.75 1.57 5.51
C SER A 65 19.03 1.53 6.35
N LYS A 66 20.17 1.99 5.81
CA LYS A 66 21.41 2.08 6.57
C LYS A 66 21.28 3.01 7.78
N LYS A 67 20.73 4.20 7.60
CA LYS A 67 20.50 5.16 8.69
C LYS A 67 19.53 4.60 9.72
N LEU A 68 18.45 3.95 9.27
CA LEU A 68 17.47 3.32 10.16
C LEU A 68 18.10 2.19 10.99
N VAL A 69 18.89 1.32 10.37
CA VAL A 69 19.61 0.24 11.07
C VAL A 69 20.54 0.80 12.13
N GLU A 70 21.28 1.86 11.80
CA GLU A 70 22.20 2.53 12.74
C GLU A 70 21.43 3.10 13.93
N GLU A 71 20.34 3.80 13.67
CA GLU A 71 19.53 4.42 14.71
C GLU A 71 18.80 3.38 15.58
N LEU A 72 18.23 2.34 14.97
CA LEU A 72 17.61 1.24 15.72
C LEU A 72 18.60 0.54 16.66
N ARG A 73 19.85 0.34 16.24
CA ARG A 73 20.89 -0.26 17.10
C ARG A 73 21.25 0.62 18.30
N LYS A 74 21.21 1.94 18.14
CA LYS A 74 21.43 2.89 19.25
C LYS A 74 20.25 2.92 20.22
N GLN A 75 19.02 2.97 19.68
CA GLN A 75 17.81 3.13 20.49
C GLN A 75 17.33 1.82 21.12
N LEU A 76 17.62 0.69 20.51
CA LEU A 76 17.17 -0.63 20.94
C LEU A 76 18.34 -1.62 21.08
N PRO A 77 19.24 -1.39 22.07
CA PRO A 77 20.47 -2.19 22.23
C PRO A 77 20.20 -3.69 22.48
N ASP A 78 19.04 -4.03 23.08
CA ASP A 78 18.65 -5.41 23.37
C ASP A 78 17.94 -6.12 22.21
N VAL A 79 17.74 -5.42 21.08
CA VAL A 79 17.06 -5.96 19.90
C VAL A 79 18.07 -6.20 18.79
N LYS A 80 18.05 -7.41 18.25
CA LYS A 80 18.88 -7.76 17.09
C LYS A 80 18.35 -7.05 15.84
N ILE A 81 19.18 -6.26 15.17
CA ILE A 81 18.82 -5.55 13.93
C ILE A 81 19.56 -6.19 12.75
N VAL A 82 18.81 -6.74 11.80
CA VAL A 82 19.30 -7.49 10.64
C VAL A 82 18.90 -6.77 9.35
N PRO A 83 19.83 -6.13 8.62
CA PRO A 83 19.53 -5.62 7.29
C PRO A 83 19.50 -6.76 6.27
N THR A 84 18.62 -6.70 5.27
CA THR A 84 18.61 -7.67 4.15
C THR A 84 19.77 -7.45 3.20
N ARG A 85 20.18 -6.18 3.00
CA ARG A 85 21.38 -5.80 2.24
C ARG A 85 22.04 -4.56 2.83
N THR A 86 23.34 -4.46 2.66
CA THR A 86 24.15 -3.30 3.09
C THR A 86 24.88 -2.63 1.93
N THR A 87 24.84 -3.24 0.75
CA THR A 87 25.44 -2.77 -0.49
C THR A 87 24.43 -2.83 -1.64
N ASP A 88 24.81 -2.33 -2.81
CA ASP A 88 23.95 -2.39 -4.00
C ASP A 88 24.05 -3.77 -4.66
N VAL A 89 23.38 -4.75 -4.09
CA VAL A 89 23.26 -6.12 -4.61
C VAL A 89 21.82 -6.42 -4.97
N PHE A 90 21.63 -7.31 -5.95
CA PHE A 90 20.33 -7.83 -6.33
C PHE A 90 19.99 -9.05 -5.46
N ASP A 91 19.00 -8.88 -4.61
CA ASP A 91 18.36 -9.98 -3.89
C ASP A 91 16.88 -10.02 -4.26
N ASN A 92 16.44 -11.14 -4.79
CA ASN A 92 15.03 -11.32 -5.07
C ASN A 92 14.22 -11.43 -3.77
N VAL A 93 12.91 -11.23 -3.85
CA VAL A 93 12.00 -11.24 -2.70
C VAL A 93 12.11 -12.52 -1.85
N LYS A 94 12.35 -13.65 -2.50
CA LYS A 94 12.49 -14.94 -1.80
C LYS A 94 13.77 -14.99 -0.95
N VAL A 95 14.89 -14.44 -1.46
CA VAL A 95 16.15 -14.36 -0.70
C VAL A 95 15.95 -13.47 0.52
N LYS A 96 15.35 -12.30 0.35
CA LYS A 96 15.05 -11.36 1.45
C LYS A 96 14.12 -11.98 2.51
N ALA A 97 13.11 -12.71 2.08
CA ALA A 97 12.23 -13.46 2.99
C ALA A 97 12.98 -14.56 3.74
N ASN A 98 13.90 -15.27 3.09
CA ASN A 98 14.73 -16.29 3.75
C ASN A 98 15.65 -15.66 4.81
N ILE A 99 16.30 -14.54 4.52
CA ILE A 99 17.09 -13.79 5.52
C ILE A 99 16.24 -13.48 6.77
N ALA A 100 15.00 -13.02 6.57
CA ALA A 100 14.11 -12.72 7.67
C ALA A 100 13.73 -13.96 8.49
N ASN A 101 13.43 -15.05 7.82
CA ASN A 101 13.06 -16.32 8.46
C ASN A 101 14.24 -16.94 9.22
N GLU A 102 15.43 -16.97 8.63
CA GLU A 102 16.67 -17.46 9.26
C GLU A 102 17.05 -16.62 10.48
N ALA A 103 16.86 -15.29 10.38
CA ALA A 103 17.06 -14.39 11.51
C ALA A 103 16.01 -14.56 12.62
N LYS A 104 14.93 -15.32 12.38
CA LYS A 104 13.76 -15.44 13.26
C LYS A 104 13.18 -14.05 13.59
N GLY A 105 13.01 -13.24 12.54
CA GLY A 105 12.50 -11.85 12.67
C GLY A 105 11.12 -11.80 13.31
N ASP A 106 10.97 -10.97 14.33
CA ASP A 106 9.67 -10.67 14.95
C ASP A 106 8.95 -9.56 14.19
N LEU A 107 9.72 -8.67 13.54
CA LEU A 107 9.23 -7.55 12.74
C LEU A 107 10.06 -7.45 11.45
N PHE A 108 9.38 -7.29 10.32
CA PHE A 108 9.98 -7.01 9.02
C PHE A 108 9.59 -5.61 8.55
N LEU A 109 10.57 -4.72 8.42
CA LEU A 109 10.40 -3.35 7.94
C LEU A 109 10.92 -3.25 6.52
N CYS A 110 10.03 -3.09 5.57
CA CYS A 110 10.37 -2.94 4.16
C CYS A 110 10.34 -1.46 3.76
N ILE A 111 11.45 -0.95 3.23
CA ILE A 111 11.61 0.44 2.83
C ILE A 111 11.51 0.53 1.31
N HIS A 112 10.53 1.28 0.84
CA HIS A 112 10.31 1.61 -0.57
C HIS A 112 10.13 3.11 -0.75
N ALA A 113 10.31 3.58 -1.96
CA ALA A 113 10.08 4.97 -2.36
C ALA A 113 9.25 4.98 -3.64
N ASP A 114 7.93 4.92 -3.48
CA ASP A 114 7.01 4.87 -4.61
C ASP A 114 7.12 6.10 -5.50
N SER A 115 7.22 5.87 -6.80
CA SER A 115 7.10 6.90 -7.80
C SER A 115 5.76 6.75 -8.52
N GLN A 116 4.92 7.75 -8.46
CA GLN A 116 3.73 7.82 -9.27
C GLN A 116 4.00 8.65 -10.53
N ASN A 117 3.64 8.11 -11.69
CA ASN A 117 3.56 8.93 -12.89
C ASN A 117 2.61 10.12 -12.63
N PRO A 118 2.96 11.34 -13.12
CA PRO A 118 2.08 12.48 -12.97
C PRO A 118 0.70 12.11 -13.52
N LYS A 119 -0.29 12.06 -12.63
CA LYS A 119 -1.67 11.80 -13.04
C LYS A 119 -2.13 12.99 -13.87
N THR A 120 -2.56 12.73 -15.08
CA THR A 120 -3.26 13.72 -15.87
C THR A 120 -4.63 13.92 -15.21
N GLY A 121 -4.79 15.06 -14.55
CA GLY A 121 -6.09 15.48 -14.06
C GLY A 121 -6.91 16.05 -15.22
N ARG A 122 -8.24 16.03 -15.09
CA ARG A 122 -9.15 16.73 -15.98
C ARG A 122 -10.14 17.57 -15.18
N ARG A 123 -10.36 18.79 -15.62
CA ARG A 123 -11.37 19.68 -15.06
C ARG A 123 -12.46 19.89 -16.10
N LEU A 124 -13.72 19.72 -15.73
CA LEU A 124 -14.84 20.01 -16.59
C LEU A 124 -14.94 21.54 -16.76
N LEU A 125 -14.85 22.00 -17.99
CA LEU A 125 -15.01 23.42 -18.33
C LEU A 125 -16.46 23.77 -18.69
N GLY A 126 -17.22 22.78 -19.15
CA GLY A 126 -18.60 22.95 -19.60
C GLY A 126 -19.03 21.84 -20.53
N THR A 127 -20.06 22.09 -21.30
CA THR A 127 -20.57 21.17 -22.32
C THR A 127 -20.66 21.88 -23.67
N LYS A 128 -20.51 21.16 -24.75
CA LYS A 128 -20.79 21.59 -26.12
C LYS A 128 -21.86 20.72 -26.76
N THR A 129 -22.70 21.31 -27.56
CA THR A 129 -23.67 20.57 -28.39
C THR A 129 -22.96 19.97 -29.59
N VAL A 130 -23.12 18.68 -29.79
CA VAL A 130 -22.56 17.95 -30.94
C VAL A 130 -23.69 17.21 -31.65
N THR A 131 -23.76 17.39 -32.96
CA THR A 131 -24.73 16.66 -33.77
C THR A 131 -24.18 15.26 -34.11
N LYS A 132 -24.88 14.23 -33.65
CA LYS A 132 -24.60 12.84 -33.99
C LYS A 132 -25.65 12.31 -34.96
N TYR A 133 -25.34 11.24 -35.67
CA TYR A 133 -26.22 10.65 -36.67
C TYR A 133 -26.54 9.21 -36.31
N LYS A 134 -27.84 8.93 -36.14
CA LYS A 134 -28.35 7.57 -35.98
C LYS A 134 -28.63 6.99 -37.37
N VAL A 135 -28.02 5.87 -37.68
CA VAL A 135 -28.26 5.13 -38.91
C VAL A 135 -29.30 4.05 -38.66
N SER A 136 -30.35 4.04 -39.44
CA SER A 136 -31.37 2.99 -39.43
C SER A 136 -31.58 2.46 -40.85
N TYR A 137 -32.03 1.23 -40.97
CA TYR A 137 -32.37 0.59 -42.24
C TYR A 137 -33.82 0.20 -42.26
N THR A 138 -34.54 0.63 -43.29
CA THR A 138 -35.92 0.27 -43.52
C THR A 138 -36.07 -0.58 -44.76
N GLY A 139 -36.99 -1.56 -44.78
CA GLY A 139 -37.23 -2.48 -45.88
C GLY A 139 -36.70 -3.91 -45.63
N LYS A 140 -37.12 -4.86 -46.45
CA LYS A 140 -36.75 -6.29 -46.37
C LYS A 140 -35.86 -6.71 -47.53
N GLY A 141 -34.93 -7.62 -47.23
CA GLY A 141 -34.00 -8.20 -48.26
C GLY A 141 -33.09 -7.19 -48.94
N LYS A 142 -32.89 -7.32 -50.23
CA LYS A 142 -32.03 -6.45 -51.05
C LYS A 142 -32.55 -5.01 -51.25
N LYS A 143 -33.75 -4.69 -50.76
CA LYS A 143 -34.40 -3.36 -50.86
C LYS A 143 -34.24 -2.53 -49.59
N LYS A 144 -33.28 -2.83 -48.71
CA LYS A 144 -33.02 -2.03 -47.53
C LYS A 144 -32.54 -0.62 -47.90
N LYS A 145 -33.26 0.40 -47.40
CA LYS A 145 -32.87 1.81 -47.53
C LYS A 145 -32.24 2.29 -46.24
N LYS A 146 -31.06 2.90 -46.34
CA LYS A 146 -30.36 3.54 -45.23
C LYS A 146 -31.03 4.90 -44.96
N LYS A 147 -31.43 5.12 -43.68
CA LYS A 147 -31.91 6.41 -43.20
C LYS A 147 -30.97 6.92 -42.13
N THR A 148 -30.49 8.13 -42.31
CA THR A 148 -29.62 8.82 -41.35
C THR A 148 -30.44 9.94 -40.73
N THR A 149 -30.57 9.93 -39.39
CA THR A 149 -31.33 10.95 -38.65
C THR A 149 -30.37 11.66 -37.71
N PRO A 150 -30.24 12.99 -37.80
CA PRO A 150 -29.42 13.76 -36.87
C PRO A 150 -30.11 13.83 -35.49
N TYR A 151 -29.31 13.85 -34.45
CA TYR A 151 -29.73 14.17 -33.07
C TYR A 151 -28.62 14.90 -32.34
N GLU A 152 -28.97 15.76 -31.41
CA GLU A 152 -28.01 16.53 -30.65
C GLU A 152 -27.68 15.83 -29.32
N VAL A 153 -26.41 15.92 -28.95
CA VAL A 153 -25.89 15.41 -27.67
C VAL A 153 -25.01 16.45 -27.01
N GLN A 154 -25.16 16.62 -25.72
CA GLN A 154 -24.24 17.44 -24.94
C GLN A 154 -22.99 16.62 -24.62
N GLU A 155 -21.85 17.03 -25.13
CA GLU A 155 -20.56 16.41 -24.79
C GLU A 155 -19.78 17.31 -23.85
N PRO A 156 -19.17 16.73 -22.80
CA PRO A 156 -18.37 17.50 -21.86
C PRO A 156 -17.08 18.00 -22.51
N ILE A 157 -16.70 19.23 -22.19
CA ILE A 157 -15.40 19.83 -22.53
C ILE A 157 -14.52 19.71 -21.29
N TYR A 158 -13.34 19.09 -21.44
CA TYR A 158 -12.37 18.94 -20.37
C TYR A 158 -11.09 19.70 -20.67
N GLU A 159 -10.58 20.40 -19.67
CA GLU A 159 -9.19 20.83 -19.63
C GLU A 159 -8.36 19.74 -18.97
N TYR A 160 -7.27 19.34 -19.62
CA TYR A 160 -6.34 18.35 -19.11
C TYR A 160 -5.11 19.06 -18.55
N PHE A 161 -4.73 18.72 -17.33
CA PHE A 161 -3.54 19.27 -16.69
C PHE A 161 -2.72 18.16 -16.05
N LYS A 162 -1.40 18.30 -16.09
CA LYS A 162 -0.51 17.41 -15.35
C LYS A 162 -0.37 17.96 -13.94
N ASN A 163 -0.84 17.22 -12.95
CA ASN A 163 -0.57 17.55 -11.56
C ASN A 163 0.89 17.26 -11.26
N ALA A 164 1.68 18.32 -11.14
CA ALA A 164 3.07 18.27 -10.70
C ALA A 164 3.18 18.08 -9.17
N ARG A 165 2.08 17.87 -8.48
CA ARG A 165 2.11 17.70 -7.04
C ARG A 165 2.02 16.22 -6.68
N ASN A 166 3.17 15.69 -6.34
CA ASN A 166 3.39 14.99 -5.08
C ASN A 166 4.89 15.04 -4.83
N SER A 167 5.32 16.17 -4.34
CA SER A 167 6.56 16.26 -3.57
C SER A 167 6.19 16.06 -2.11
#